data_d062b7665246654aa9cf3c2b7920181f
#
_entry.id   d062b7665246654aa9cf3c2b7920181f
#
_cell.length_a   1.000
_cell.length_b   1.000
_cell.length_c   1.000
_cell.angle_alpha   90.00
_cell.angle_beta   90.00
_cell.angle_gamma   90.00
#
_symmetry.space_group_name_H-M   'P 1'
#
loop_
_entity.id
_entity.type
_entity.pdbx_description
1 polymer ?
#
loop_
_entity_poly.entity_id
_entity_poly.type
_entity_poly.pdbx_seq_one_letter_code
_entity_poly.pdbx_strand_id
1 'polypeptide(L)'
;MKETASQTEKDAAGQSETASSGAADDGTAGKADLGADGQKTGAAGQTAGISENKAELTTESAPAMETRDETVYVKATTLNLRVSPAPGAEAVAAPANGTVLKRTGDNGTWSRVEYEGKTCYAASAYLTTEKPAETVAASGQDGQAGASATASQNAGEVGLNMEWKYASLSKINSGKAVLYRSKAANRKNKVVCVNAGHGTKGGSSVKTQCHPDGTPKVTSGTTSAGATTAVAVSGGMTFADGTPEAKVTLAMAKVLKDKLLARGYDVLMIRESDDVQLDNVARTVLANNLADCHIALHWDSTKSNKGAFYMSVPNVASYRAMEPVASHWQQHNALGESLVAGLKNAGVK
;
A
#
# COMPACT_ATOMS: atom_id res chain seq x y z
N MET A 1 65.79 22.89 20.44
CA MET A 1 65.49 24.31 20.29
C MET A 1 64.09 24.34 19.73
N LYS A 2 63.09 24.50 20.61
CA LYS A 2 62.31 25.73 20.87
C LYS A 2 61.45 26.08 19.68
N GLU A 3 60.15 25.83 19.80
CA GLU A 3 59.06 26.77 20.10
C GLU A 3 58.59 27.50 18.82
N THR A 4 57.35 27.68 18.50
CA THR A 4 56.16 28.08 19.30
C THR A 4 54.89 27.91 18.44
N ALA A 5 53.79 27.73 19.11
CA ALA A 5 52.42 27.72 18.66
C ALA A 5 51.95 29.06 18.09
N SER A 6 50.92 29.07 17.24
CA SER A 6 49.85 30.05 17.33
C SER A 6 48.56 29.57 16.67
N GLN A 7 47.51 29.68 17.42
CA GLN A 7 46.08 29.49 17.10
C GLN A 7 45.58 30.51 16.09
N THR A 8 44.64 30.13 15.27
CA THR A 8 43.44 30.93 15.02
C THR A 8 42.24 30.04 14.68
N GLU A 9 41.28 30.08 15.57
CA GLU A 9 39.92 29.66 15.36
C GLU A 9 39.24 30.56 14.31
N LYS A 10 38.34 29.94 13.51
CA LYS A 10 37.02 30.53 13.22
C LYS A 10 36.13 29.56 12.51
N ASP A 11 35.09 29.14 13.23
CA ASP A 11 33.68 29.01 12.89
C ASP A 11 33.26 28.62 11.45
N ALA A 12 32.76 27.39 11.35
CA ALA A 12 31.67 27.07 10.47
C ALA A 12 30.67 26.20 11.23
N ALA A 13 29.62 26.86 11.72
CA ALA A 13 28.48 26.27 12.39
C ALA A 13 27.77 25.29 11.47
N GLY A 14 27.91 23.99 11.75
CA GLY A 14 27.05 22.95 11.23
C GLY A 14 25.75 22.94 12.01
N GLN A 15 24.66 23.36 11.41
CA GLN A 15 23.32 23.21 11.99
C GLN A 15 22.95 21.73 12.01
N SER A 16 23.03 21.16 13.19
CA SER A 16 22.40 19.89 13.55
C SER A 16 20.89 20.15 13.68
N GLU A 17 20.11 19.77 12.67
CA GLU A 17 18.66 19.68 12.82
C GLU A 17 18.33 18.49 13.71
N THR A 18 18.03 18.78 14.95
CA THR A 18 17.45 17.84 15.90
C THR A 18 16.03 17.48 15.43
N ALA A 19 15.85 16.25 14.96
CA ALA A 19 14.53 15.69 14.72
C ALA A 19 13.79 15.58 16.06
N SER A 20 12.80 16.44 16.27
CA SER A 20 11.86 16.37 17.38
C SER A 20 10.99 15.14 17.25
N SER A 21 11.16 14.17 18.15
CA SER A 21 10.27 13.03 18.31
C SER A 21 8.96 13.51 18.94
N GLY A 22 7.86 13.50 18.18
CA GLY A 22 6.53 13.70 18.73
C GLY A 22 6.15 12.54 19.65
N ALA A 23 6.04 12.84 20.95
CA ALA A 23 5.56 11.91 21.95
C ALA A 23 4.08 11.55 21.67
N ALA A 24 3.77 10.27 21.71
CA ALA A 24 2.40 9.81 21.83
C ALA A 24 1.89 10.14 23.24
N ASP A 25 0.80 10.87 23.32
CA ASP A 25 0.11 11.22 24.55
C ASP A 25 -0.52 9.95 25.16
N ASP A 26 -0.10 9.65 26.39
CA ASP A 26 -0.61 8.57 27.24
C ASP A 26 -1.89 9.08 27.92
N GLY A 27 -3.04 8.76 27.33
CA GLY A 27 -4.34 9.06 27.92
C GLY A 27 -4.68 8.11 29.08
N THR A 28 -4.40 8.56 30.29
CA THR A 28 -4.82 7.92 31.52
C THR A 28 -6.34 7.72 31.59
N ALA A 29 -6.73 6.47 31.86
CA ALA A 29 -8.09 6.05 32.15
C ALA A 29 -8.61 6.69 33.46
N GLY A 30 -9.56 7.61 33.35
CA GLY A 30 -10.38 8.06 34.44
C GLY A 30 -11.52 7.10 34.73
N LYS A 31 -11.49 6.44 35.88
CA LYS A 31 -12.65 5.75 36.47
C LYS A 31 -13.72 6.79 36.79
N ALA A 32 -14.94 6.59 36.30
CA ALA A 32 -16.11 7.24 36.84
C ALA A 32 -17.02 6.18 37.48
N ASP A 33 -17.35 6.45 38.70
CA ASP A 33 -18.10 5.71 39.68
C ASP A 33 -19.61 5.72 39.37
N LEU A 34 -20.27 4.65 39.83
CA LEU A 34 -21.70 4.43 39.71
C LEU A 34 -22.45 5.21 40.78
N GLY A 35 -23.47 5.97 40.41
CA GLY A 35 -24.47 6.51 41.33
C GLY A 35 -25.88 6.35 40.74
N ALA A 36 -26.67 5.48 41.34
CA ALA A 36 -28.09 5.26 41.04
C ALA A 36 -28.93 6.27 41.82
N ASP A 37 -30.06 6.66 41.27
CA ASP A 37 -31.41 6.87 41.77
C ASP A 37 -32.14 7.87 40.86
N GLY A 38 -33.33 7.64 40.38
CA GLY A 38 -34.56 7.19 41.00
C GLY A 38 -35.67 8.15 40.62
N GLN A 39 -36.75 7.61 40.10
CA GLN A 39 -38.16 8.09 40.15
C GLN A 39 -38.79 8.81 38.95
N LYS A 40 -39.69 8.02 38.39
CA LYS A 40 -41.04 8.19 37.82
C LYS A 40 -41.76 9.55 37.89
N THR A 41 -42.42 9.87 36.80
CA THR A 41 -43.88 10.15 36.56
C THR A 41 -43.96 10.83 35.18
N GLY A 42 -44.77 10.49 34.21
CA GLY A 42 -46.14 10.13 34.13
C GLY A 42 -46.85 10.98 33.08
N ALA A 43 -47.52 10.31 32.16
CA ALA A 43 -48.73 10.75 31.42
C ALA A 43 -48.65 11.55 30.10
N ALA A 44 -49.16 10.86 29.09
CA ALA A 44 -50.20 11.26 28.14
C ALA A 44 -49.84 12.17 26.94
N GLY A 45 -49.78 11.58 25.76
CA GLY A 45 -50.75 11.71 24.70
C GLY A 45 -50.60 12.93 23.77
N GLN A 46 -50.17 12.66 22.56
CA GLN A 46 -50.93 13.07 21.38
C GLN A 46 -50.27 12.52 20.11
N THR A 47 -51.02 11.78 19.33
CA THR A 47 -50.76 11.31 17.99
C THR A 47 -50.77 12.50 17.02
N ALA A 48 -49.65 12.71 16.33
CA ALA A 48 -49.62 13.46 15.11
C ALA A 48 -48.85 12.64 14.07
N GLY A 49 -49.55 12.30 12.98
CA GLY A 49 -49.07 11.50 11.87
C GLY A 49 -47.85 12.13 11.21
N ILE A 50 -46.80 11.36 11.10
CA ILE A 50 -45.65 11.69 10.27
C ILE A 50 -45.82 10.89 8.99
N SER A 51 -46.08 11.64 7.90
CA SER A 51 -46.04 11.17 6.53
C SER A 51 -44.67 10.53 6.27
N GLU A 52 -44.68 9.28 5.90
CA GLU A 52 -43.48 8.57 5.39
C GLU A 52 -43.09 9.19 4.05
N ASN A 53 -42.13 10.10 4.07
CA ASN A 53 -41.36 10.43 2.88
C ASN A 53 -40.32 9.33 2.69
N LYS A 54 -40.70 8.28 1.98
CA LYS A 54 -39.81 7.29 1.39
C LYS A 54 -39.00 8.03 0.31
N ALA A 55 -37.81 8.49 0.71
CA ALA A 55 -36.80 8.89 -0.26
C ALA A 55 -36.39 7.61 -1.00
N GLU A 56 -36.88 7.48 -2.20
CA GLU A 56 -36.45 6.52 -3.19
C GLU A 56 -34.98 6.80 -3.47
N LEU A 57 -34.09 5.97 -2.86
CA LEU A 57 -32.71 5.85 -3.32
C LEU A 57 -32.79 5.25 -4.73
N THR A 58 -32.68 6.10 -5.74
CA THR A 58 -32.42 5.63 -7.10
C THR A 58 -31.04 4.96 -7.09
N THR A 59 -31.03 3.66 -6.87
CA THR A 59 -29.90 2.82 -7.26
C THR A 59 -29.80 2.90 -8.77
N GLU A 60 -28.88 3.69 -9.27
CA GLU A 60 -28.49 3.66 -10.67
C GLU A 60 -28.01 2.22 -10.95
N SER A 61 -28.89 1.44 -11.56
CA SER A 61 -28.62 0.05 -11.93
C SER A 61 -27.45 0.08 -12.90
N ALA A 62 -26.38 -0.60 -12.57
CA ALA A 62 -25.26 -0.79 -13.50
C ALA A 62 -25.82 -1.23 -14.86
N PRO A 63 -25.32 -0.67 -16.00
CA PRO A 63 -25.87 -0.96 -17.30
C PRO A 63 -25.91 -2.46 -17.55
N ALA A 64 -27.01 -2.94 -18.14
CA ALA A 64 -27.20 -4.35 -18.45
C ALA A 64 -26.03 -4.86 -19.29
N MET A 65 -25.60 -6.09 -19.02
CA MET A 65 -24.48 -6.69 -19.73
C MET A 65 -24.95 -7.22 -21.08
N GLU A 66 -24.48 -6.63 -22.18
CA GLU A 66 -24.74 -7.12 -23.54
C GLU A 66 -24.04 -8.47 -23.74
N THR A 67 -24.73 -9.41 -24.38
CA THR A 67 -24.15 -10.71 -24.73
C THR A 67 -23.06 -10.55 -25.78
N ARG A 68 -21.91 -11.16 -25.54
CA ARG A 68 -20.77 -11.25 -26.45
C ARG A 68 -20.35 -12.71 -26.61
N ASP A 69 -19.75 -13.04 -27.72
CA ASP A 69 -19.08 -14.33 -27.92
C ASP A 69 -17.80 -14.07 -28.70
N GLU A 70 -16.75 -13.70 -27.98
CA GLU A 70 -15.49 -13.29 -28.59
C GLU A 70 -14.29 -13.67 -27.73
N THR A 71 -13.18 -13.88 -28.38
CA THR A 71 -11.89 -14.08 -27.71
C THR A 71 -11.28 -12.74 -27.37
N VAL A 72 -10.87 -12.56 -26.11
CA VAL A 72 -10.14 -11.40 -25.66
C VAL A 72 -8.86 -11.80 -24.96
N TYR A 73 -7.92 -10.88 -24.94
CA TYR A 73 -6.60 -11.05 -24.32
C TYR A 73 -6.45 -10.04 -23.17
N VAL A 74 -5.82 -10.48 -22.09
CA VAL A 74 -5.44 -9.60 -21.01
C VAL A 74 -4.32 -8.68 -21.50
N LYS A 75 -4.56 -7.36 -21.51
CA LYS A 75 -3.56 -6.35 -21.87
C LYS A 75 -2.86 -5.72 -20.66
N ALA A 76 -3.40 -5.92 -19.46
CA ALA A 76 -2.73 -5.53 -18.22
C ALA A 76 -1.63 -6.55 -17.87
N THR A 77 -0.62 -6.13 -17.10
CA THR A 77 0.40 -7.05 -16.58
C THR A 77 -0.25 -8.20 -15.82
N THR A 78 -1.32 -7.91 -15.09
CA THR A 78 -2.21 -8.85 -14.43
C THR A 78 -3.61 -8.26 -14.37
N LEU A 79 -4.64 -9.09 -14.45
CA LEU A 79 -6.03 -8.66 -14.40
C LEU A 79 -6.78 -9.49 -13.36
N ASN A 80 -7.32 -8.85 -12.32
CA ASN A 80 -8.16 -9.54 -11.37
C ASN A 80 -9.48 -9.96 -12.02
N LEU A 81 -9.75 -11.25 -12.04
CA LEU A 81 -11.05 -11.82 -12.36
C LEU A 81 -11.85 -11.97 -11.07
N ARG A 82 -13.08 -11.45 -11.04
CA ARG A 82 -13.88 -11.31 -9.82
C ARG A 82 -15.16 -12.12 -9.89
N VAL A 83 -15.73 -12.42 -8.72
CA VAL A 83 -17.03 -13.14 -8.62
C VAL A 83 -18.22 -12.32 -9.11
N SER A 84 -18.11 -10.98 -9.13
CA SER A 84 -19.16 -10.06 -9.60
C SER A 84 -18.55 -8.79 -10.21
N PRO A 85 -19.31 -8.04 -11.04
CA PRO A 85 -18.82 -6.85 -11.72
C PRO A 85 -18.75 -5.63 -10.80
N ALA A 86 -17.95 -5.70 -9.75
CA ALA A 86 -17.74 -4.62 -8.79
C ALA A 86 -16.26 -4.51 -8.38
N PRO A 87 -15.71 -3.31 -8.18
CA PRO A 87 -14.30 -3.10 -7.83
C PRO A 87 -13.87 -3.80 -6.52
N GLY A 88 -14.79 -3.89 -5.55
CA GLY A 88 -14.55 -4.53 -4.25
C GLY A 88 -14.89 -6.03 -4.19
N ALA A 89 -15.41 -6.62 -5.30
CA ALA A 89 -15.76 -8.03 -5.31
C ALA A 89 -14.53 -8.92 -5.15
N GLU A 90 -14.71 -10.10 -4.58
CA GLU A 90 -13.66 -11.10 -4.40
C GLU A 90 -12.99 -11.44 -5.74
N ALA A 91 -11.66 -11.42 -5.78
CA ALA A 91 -10.88 -11.85 -6.93
C ALA A 91 -10.64 -13.36 -6.86
N VAL A 92 -11.10 -14.10 -7.87
CA VAL A 92 -10.98 -15.56 -7.95
C VAL A 92 -9.79 -16.02 -8.78
N ALA A 93 -9.26 -15.14 -9.63
CA ALA A 93 -8.07 -15.39 -10.44
C ALA A 93 -7.41 -14.07 -10.83
N ALA A 94 -6.13 -14.13 -11.25
CA ALA A 94 -5.39 -12.97 -11.72
C ALA A 94 -4.49 -13.35 -12.91
N PRO A 95 -5.08 -13.61 -14.11
CA PRO A 95 -4.31 -13.96 -15.29
C PRO A 95 -3.36 -12.85 -15.72
N ALA A 96 -2.21 -13.25 -16.28
CA ALA A 96 -1.17 -12.36 -16.76
C ALA A 96 -1.50 -11.79 -18.15
N ASN A 97 -0.72 -10.79 -18.57
CA ASN A 97 -0.74 -10.24 -19.94
C ASN A 97 -0.69 -11.37 -21.00
N GLY A 98 -1.47 -11.20 -22.05
CA GLY A 98 -1.56 -12.19 -23.15
C GLY A 98 -2.44 -13.41 -22.83
N THR A 99 -2.92 -13.57 -21.60
CA THR A 99 -3.86 -14.67 -21.28
C THR A 99 -5.12 -14.53 -22.11
N VAL A 100 -5.50 -15.64 -22.74
CA VAL A 100 -6.70 -15.75 -23.57
C VAL A 100 -7.91 -15.98 -22.67
N LEU A 101 -8.97 -15.19 -22.85
CA LEU A 101 -10.24 -15.34 -22.16
C LEU A 101 -11.38 -15.37 -23.20
N LYS A 102 -12.44 -16.10 -22.91
CA LYS A 102 -13.67 -16.03 -23.68
C LYS A 102 -14.60 -14.98 -23.05
N ARG A 103 -14.87 -13.87 -23.74
CA ARG A 103 -15.82 -12.86 -23.28
C ARG A 103 -17.23 -13.25 -23.69
N THR A 104 -18.12 -13.40 -22.70
CA THR A 104 -19.52 -13.81 -22.89
C THR A 104 -20.51 -12.67 -22.62
N GLY A 105 -20.03 -11.51 -22.15
CA GLY A 105 -20.82 -10.32 -21.96
C GLY A 105 -19.96 -9.09 -21.69
N ASP A 106 -20.51 -7.90 -21.97
CA ASP A 106 -19.84 -6.61 -21.76
C ASP A 106 -20.85 -5.50 -21.51
N ASN A 107 -20.58 -4.60 -20.58
CA ASN A 107 -21.37 -3.38 -20.34
C ASN A 107 -20.54 -2.09 -20.47
N GLY A 108 -19.37 -2.19 -21.13
CA GLY A 108 -18.44 -1.09 -21.32
C GLY A 108 -17.49 -0.88 -20.13
N THR A 109 -17.91 -1.18 -18.91
CA THR A 109 -17.09 -1.09 -17.69
C THR A 109 -16.58 -2.45 -17.28
N TRP A 110 -17.44 -3.48 -17.33
CA TRP A 110 -17.16 -4.85 -16.93
C TRP A 110 -17.44 -5.81 -18.05
N SER A 111 -16.53 -6.75 -18.24
CA SER A 111 -16.70 -7.91 -19.11
C SER A 111 -16.97 -9.16 -18.28
N ARG A 112 -17.97 -9.93 -18.66
CA ARG A 112 -18.16 -11.30 -18.19
C ARG A 112 -17.30 -12.23 -19.04
N VAL A 113 -16.41 -12.99 -18.40
CA VAL A 113 -15.44 -13.85 -19.06
C VAL A 113 -15.47 -15.26 -18.49
N GLU A 114 -15.11 -16.24 -19.30
CA GLU A 114 -14.84 -17.61 -18.86
C GLU A 114 -13.34 -17.82 -18.69
N TYR A 115 -12.96 -18.36 -17.53
CA TYR A 115 -11.59 -18.71 -17.20
C TYR A 115 -11.55 -19.98 -16.38
N GLU A 116 -10.80 -20.98 -16.82
CA GLU A 116 -10.69 -22.33 -16.19
C GLU A 116 -12.06 -22.94 -15.86
N GLY A 117 -13.01 -22.83 -16.81
CA GLY A 117 -14.37 -23.36 -16.66
C GLY A 117 -15.29 -22.61 -15.69
N LYS A 118 -14.88 -21.42 -15.22
CA LYS A 118 -15.66 -20.57 -14.31
C LYS A 118 -16.04 -19.27 -14.99
N THR A 119 -17.27 -18.81 -14.72
CA THR A 119 -17.70 -17.46 -15.08
C THR A 119 -17.13 -16.45 -14.09
N CYS A 120 -16.42 -15.46 -14.60
CA CYS A 120 -15.79 -14.38 -13.83
C CYS A 120 -16.09 -13.02 -14.47
N TYR A 121 -15.72 -11.95 -13.76
CA TYR A 121 -15.86 -10.59 -14.24
C TYR A 121 -14.52 -9.86 -14.22
N ALA A 122 -14.23 -9.18 -15.31
CA ALA A 122 -13.02 -8.40 -15.51
C ALA A 122 -13.36 -6.96 -15.91
N ALA A 123 -12.58 -5.99 -15.51
CA ALA A 123 -12.74 -4.62 -15.99
C ALA A 123 -12.40 -4.58 -17.49
N SER A 124 -13.36 -4.15 -18.33
CA SER A 124 -13.26 -4.18 -19.81
C SER A 124 -12.07 -3.39 -20.33
N ALA A 125 -11.69 -2.31 -19.65
CA ALA A 125 -10.53 -1.49 -19.99
C ALA A 125 -9.20 -2.26 -20.06
N TYR A 126 -9.10 -3.43 -19.44
CA TYR A 126 -7.89 -4.26 -19.41
C TYR A 126 -7.93 -5.47 -20.34
N LEU A 127 -8.93 -5.53 -21.21
CA LEU A 127 -9.08 -6.54 -22.23
C LEU A 127 -8.89 -5.93 -23.63
N THR A 128 -8.44 -6.73 -24.57
CA THR A 128 -8.32 -6.36 -25.99
C THR A 128 -8.68 -7.54 -26.86
N THR A 129 -9.24 -7.29 -28.03
CA THR A 129 -9.48 -8.31 -29.06
C THR A 129 -8.23 -8.58 -29.91
N GLU A 130 -7.24 -7.68 -29.86
CA GLU A 130 -5.97 -7.85 -30.56
C GLU A 130 -5.03 -8.72 -29.72
N LYS A 131 -4.46 -9.78 -30.32
CA LYS A 131 -3.43 -10.61 -29.64
C LYS A 131 -2.21 -9.72 -29.36
N PRO A 132 -1.79 -9.53 -28.08
CA PRO A 132 -0.58 -8.79 -27.77
C PRO A 132 0.63 -9.44 -28.49
N ALA A 133 1.50 -8.64 -29.05
CA ALA A 133 2.75 -9.13 -29.65
C ALA A 133 3.56 -9.90 -28.61
N GLU A 134 4.02 -11.09 -28.93
CA GLU A 134 4.92 -11.85 -28.07
C GLU A 134 6.23 -11.08 -27.95
N THR A 135 6.50 -10.49 -26.78
CA THR A 135 7.82 -9.98 -26.44
C THR A 135 8.73 -11.19 -26.23
N VAL A 136 9.45 -11.57 -27.29
CA VAL A 136 10.54 -12.55 -27.19
C VAL A 136 11.59 -12.02 -26.22
N ALA A 137 11.74 -12.69 -25.09
CA ALA A 137 12.84 -12.44 -24.18
C ALA A 137 14.15 -12.82 -24.90
N ALA A 138 14.99 -11.81 -25.14
CA ALA A 138 16.34 -12.03 -25.63
C ALA A 138 17.13 -12.79 -24.57
N SER A 139 17.56 -14.00 -24.91
CA SER A 139 18.56 -14.78 -24.19
C SER A 139 19.94 -14.15 -24.37
N GLY A 140 20.57 -13.80 -23.26
CA GLY A 140 21.99 -13.42 -23.18
C GLY A 140 22.60 -14.16 -21.98
N GLN A 141 23.49 -15.09 -22.30
CA GLN A 141 24.29 -15.88 -21.36
C GLN A 141 25.43 -15.07 -20.74
N ASP A 142 25.74 -15.36 -19.53
CA ASP A 142 26.94 -15.80 -18.82
C ASP A 142 27.35 -14.95 -17.63
N GLY A 143 27.62 -15.65 -16.51
CA GLY A 143 28.36 -15.12 -15.38
C GLY A 143 27.96 -15.73 -14.02
N GLN A 144 28.50 -16.90 -13.76
CA GLN A 144 28.41 -17.74 -12.57
C GLN A 144 28.87 -17.04 -11.27
N ALA A 145 28.05 -17.09 -10.21
CA ALA A 145 28.47 -17.52 -8.87
C ALA A 145 27.32 -17.63 -7.86
N GLY A 146 27.07 -18.83 -7.44
CA GLY A 146 26.79 -19.34 -6.10
C GLY A 146 25.61 -18.84 -5.28
N ALA A 147 24.74 -19.81 -5.00
CA ALA A 147 23.93 -20.03 -3.81
C ALA A 147 22.42 -19.72 -3.89
N SER A 148 21.70 -20.79 -3.69
CA SER A 148 20.30 -20.92 -3.27
C SER A 148 19.26 -20.73 -4.34
N ALA A 149 18.94 -21.87 -4.97
CA ALA A 149 17.77 -22.03 -5.83
C ALA A 149 16.49 -21.73 -5.03
N THR A 150 16.00 -20.51 -5.10
CA THR A 150 14.75 -20.08 -4.53
C THR A 150 13.70 -19.95 -5.60
N ALA A 151 12.55 -20.48 -5.31
CA ALA A 151 11.28 -20.63 -6.00
C ALA A 151 10.70 -19.36 -6.67
N SER A 152 11.52 -18.55 -7.33
CA SER A 152 11.08 -17.32 -7.99
C SER A 152 11.39 -17.37 -9.48
N GLN A 153 10.38 -17.53 -10.31
CA GLN A 153 10.44 -17.23 -11.74
C GLN A 153 9.09 -16.71 -12.21
N ASN A 154 9.13 -15.72 -13.06
CA ASN A 154 8.19 -14.80 -13.62
C ASN A 154 8.08 -13.52 -12.74
N ALA A 155 9.19 -12.80 -12.65
CA ALA A 155 9.21 -11.43 -12.21
C ALA A 155 8.88 -10.53 -13.40
N GLY A 156 7.86 -9.67 -13.26
CA GLY A 156 7.52 -8.66 -14.24
C GLY A 156 7.70 -7.26 -13.65
N GLU A 157 8.39 -6.38 -14.38
CA GLU A 157 8.45 -4.96 -14.02
C GLU A 157 7.10 -4.28 -14.23
N VAL A 158 6.69 -3.45 -13.28
CA VAL A 158 5.43 -2.71 -13.33
C VAL A 158 5.67 -1.25 -13.00
N GLY A 159 5.42 -0.37 -13.97
CA GLY A 159 5.43 1.08 -13.80
C GLY A 159 4.09 1.61 -13.30
N LEU A 160 4.08 2.87 -12.86
CA LEU A 160 2.85 3.57 -12.51
C LEU A 160 2.02 3.79 -13.78
N ASN A 161 0.78 3.30 -13.79
CA ASN A 161 -0.18 3.64 -14.83
C ASN A 161 -0.84 4.98 -14.48
N MET A 162 -0.66 5.97 -15.33
CA MET A 162 -1.17 7.34 -15.12
C MET A 162 -2.70 7.46 -15.20
N GLU A 163 -3.39 6.44 -15.71
CA GLU A 163 -4.87 6.35 -15.71
C GLU A 163 -5.44 5.88 -14.36
N TRP A 164 -4.60 5.35 -13.47
CA TRP A 164 -5.06 4.97 -12.14
C TRP A 164 -5.41 6.18 -11.30
N LYS A 165 -6.48 6.06 -10.53
CA LYS A 165 -6.91 7.12 -9.61
C LYS A 165 -5.75 7.60 -8.75
N TYR A 166 -5.54 8.90 -8.70
CA TYR A 166 -4.47 9.61 -7.97
C TYR A 166 -3.04 9.46 -8.53
N ALA A 167 -2.83 8.73 -9.61
CA ALA A 167 -1.48 8.58 -10.20
C ALA A 167 -0.88 9.93 -10.62
N SER A 168 -1.71 10.85 -11.13
CA SER A 168 -1.30 12.21 -11.53
C SER A 168 -0.77 13.09 -10.39
N LEU A 169 -1.00 12.70 -9.13
CA LEU A 169 -0.47 13.40 -7.96
C LEU A 169 0.98 13.02 -7.64
N SER A 170 1.50 11.94 -8.24
CA SER A 170 2.90 11.55 -8.13
C SER A 170 3.81 12.54 -8.88
N LYS A 171 4.99 12.81 -8.32
CA LYS A 171 6.01 13.71 -8.86
C LYS A 171 7.30 12.98 -9.25
N ILE A 172 7.53 11.78 -8.71
CA ILE A 172 8.66 10.91 -9.03
C ILE A 172 8.10 9.52 -9.32
N ASN A 173 8.00 9.16 -10.61
CA ASN A 173 7.29 7.96 -11.04
C ASN A 173 7.88 7.27 -12.28
N SER A 174 9.14 7.57 -12.62
CA SER A 174 9.82 6.93 -13.75
C SER A 174 10.34 5.52 -13.42
N GLY A 175 10.37 5.15 -12.15
CA GLY A 175 10.80 3.83 -11.69
C GLY A 175 9.74 2.76 -11.89
N LYS A 176 10.12 1.52 -11.58
CA LYS A 176 9.26 0.34 -11.68
C LYS A 176 9.35 -0.51 -10.43
N ALA A 177 8.20 -1.02 -9.99
CA ALA A 177 8.11 -2.12 -9.05
C ALA A 177 8.30 -3.46 -9.78
N VAL A 178 8.50 -4.55 -9.03
CA VAL A 178 8.64 -5.90 -9.59
C VAL A 178 7.60 -6.83 -8.97
N LEU A 179 6.78 -7.45 -9.81
CA LEU A 179 5.77 -8.41 -9.38
C LEU A 179 6.28 -9.84 -9.55
N TYR A 180 6.47 -10.54 -8.44
CA TYR A 180 6.87 -11.94 -8.36
C TYR A 180 5.67 -12.86 -8.17
N ARG A 181 5.66 -13.98 -8.88
CA ARG A 181 4.65 -15.04 -8.71
C ARG A 181 5.25 -16.19 -7.92
N SER A 182 4.51 -16.64 -6.91
CA SER A 182 4.89 -17.84 -6.16
C SER A 182 4.74 -19.09 -7.03
N LYS A 183 5.73 -20.00 -6.90
CA LYS A 183 5.70 -21.34 -7.48
C LYS A 183 5.38 -22.43 -6.46
N ALA A 184 5.05 -22.03 -5.22
CA ALA A 184 4.68 -22.99 -4.20
C ALA A 184 3.43 -23.77 -4.64
N ALA A 185 3.40 -25.07 -4.36
CA ALA A 185 2.26 -25.93 -4.71
C ALA A 185 0.95 -25.48 -4.07
N ASN A 186 1.03 -24.79 -2.92
CA ASN A 186 -0.10 -24.22 -2.18
C ASN A 186 -0.28 -22.72 -2.46
N ARG A 187 -0.07 -22.27 -3.70
CA ARG A 187 -0.20 -20.85 -4.07
C ARG A 187 -1.56 -20.30 -3.65
N LYS A 188 -1.54 -19.15 -2.99
CA LYS A 188 -2.73 -18.54 -2.35
C LYS A 188 -3.47 -17.56 -3.26
N ASN A 189 -2.90 -17.22 -4.42
CA ASN A 189 -3.44 -16.20 -5.33
C ASN A 189 -3.70 -14.85 -4.65
N LYS A 190 -2.87 -14.51 -3.66
CA LYS A 190 -2.87 -13.25 -2.93
C LYS A 190 -1.55 -12.55 -3.14
N VAL A 191 -1.60 -11.25 -3.40
CA VAL A 191 -0.42 -10.40 -3.64
C VAL A 191 -0.15 -9.56 -2.40
N VAL A 192 1.04 -9.70 -1.84
CA VAL A 192 1.53 -8.83 -0.77
C VAL A 192 2.48 -7.81 -1.37
N CYS A 193 2.15 -6.52 -1.25
CA CYS A 193 3.09 -5.46 -1.59
C CYS A 193 4.09 -5.28 -0.44
N VAL A 194 5.38 -5.44 -0.74
CA VAL A 194 6.49 -5.20 0.18
C VAL A 194 7.22 -3.94 -0.26
N ASN A 195 7.14 -2.91 0.57
CA ASN A 195 7.72 -1.61 0.32
C ASN A 195 8.88 -1.36 1.29
N ALA A 196 10.10 -1.54 0.81
CA ALA A 196 11.29 -1.10 1.54
C ALA A 196 11.27 0.43 1.62
N GLY A 197 11.15 0.98 2.82
CA GLY A 197 11.08 2.42 3.04
C GLY A 197 12.28 3.16 2.46
N HIS A 198 12.09 4.43 2.13
CA HIS A 198 13.14 5.31 1.57
C HIS A 198 13.67 4.86 0.19
N GLY A 199 14.91 5.24 -0.17
CA GLY A 199 15.57 4.78 -1.39
C GLY A 199 14.95 5.36 -2.66
N THR A 200 14.64 6.67 -2.66
CA THR A 200 14.34 7.46 -3.86
C THR A 200 15.26 8.67 -3.87
N LYS A 201 16.23 8.65 -4.76
CA LYS A 201 17.19 9.74 -4.91
C LYS A 201 16.45 11.04 -5.31
N GLY A 202 16.72 12.13 -4.60
CA GLY A 202 16.04 13.41 -4.79
C GLY A 202 14.65 13.51 -4.13
N GLY A 203 14.14 12.44 -3.53
CA GLY A 203 12.80 12.41 -2.91
C GLY A 203 12.57 13.43 -1.81
N SER A 204 13.60 13.78 -1.04
CA SER A 204 13.53 14.78 0.03
C SER A 204 13.42 16.22 -0.47
N SER A 205 13.82 16.48 -1.71
CA SER A 205 13.75 17.81 -2.34
C SER A 205 12.43 18.08 -3.06
N VAL A 206 11.58 17.08 -3.21
CA VAL A 206 10.28 17.16 -3.88
C VAL A 206 9.17 17.02 -2.84
N LYS A 207 8.05 17.72 -3.03
CA LYS A 207 6.86 17.62 -2.18
C LYS A 207 5.68 17.07 -2.97
N THR A 208 4.90 16.21 -2.31
CA THR A 208 3.60 15.70 -2.78
C THR A 208 2.49 16.09 -1.80
N GLN A 209 1.25 15.97 -2.19
CA GLN A 209 0.11 16.18 -1.29
C GLN A 209 0.10 15.11 -0.18
N CYS A 210 -0.32 15.50 1.03
CA CYS A 210 -0.53 14.57 2.15
C CYS A 210 -1.72 13.65 1.92
N HIS A 211 -2.82 14.19 1.36
CA HIS A 211 -4.02 13.46 0.98
C HIS A 211 -4.44 13.82 -0.44
N PRO A 212 -5.08 12.88 -1.16
CA PRO A 212 -5.42 13.08 -2.57
C PRO A 212 -6.39 14.24 -2.85
N ASP A 213 -7.24 14.56 -1.90
CA ASP A 213 -8.24 15.64 -1.96
C ASP A 213 -7.71 16.98 -1.43
N GLY A 214 -6.44 17.07 -1.04
CA GLY A 214 -5.83 18.24 -0.43
C GLY A 214 -6.15 18.44 1.05
N THR A 215 -6.87 17.51 1.69
CA THR A 215 -7.14 17.54 3.14
C THR A 215 -5.82 17.59 3.92
N PRO A 216 -5.72 18.47 4.93
CA PRO A 216 -4.51 18.57 5.77
C PRO A 216 -4.24 17.27 6.56
N LYS A 217 -2.99 17.00 6.84
CA LYS A 217 -2.54 15.92 7.71
C LYS A 217 -3.16 16.07 9.11
N VAL A 218 -3.75 15.00 9.64
CA VAL A 218 -4.48 15.06 10.92
C VAL A 218 -3.60 14.87 12.15
N THR A 219 -2.43 14.26 12.02
CA THR A 219 -1.48 14.02 13.12
C THR A 219 -0.09 14.51 12.77
N SER A 220 0.67 14.92 13.77
CA SER A 220 2.09 15.28 13.63
C SER A 220 2.98 14.03 13.47
N GLY A 221 4.18 14.25 13.02
CA GLY A 221 5.28 13.31 12.82
C GLY A 221 6.40 14.06 12.13
N THR A 222 7.13 13.47 11.19
CA THR A 222 8.12 14.16 10.35
C THR A 222 7.52 15.37 9.62
N THR A 223 6.24 15.27 9.26
CA THR A 223 5.43 16.41 8.74
C THR A 223 4.39 16.76 9.79
N SER A 224 4.27 18.03 10.13
CA SER A 224 3.34 18.53 11.15
C SER A 224 1.88 18.31 10.77
N ALA A 225 1.01 18.19 11.78
CA ALA A 225 -0.44 18.29 11.58
C ALA A 225 -0.79 19.63 10.93
N GLY A 226 -1.83 19.66 10.11
CA GLY A 226 -2.26 20.83 9.35
C GLY A 226 -1.51 21.03 8.03
N ALA A 227 -0.41 20.33 7.77
CA ALA A 227 0.31 20.41 6.51
C ALA A 227 -0.49 19.72 5.38
N THR A 228 -0.58 20.38 4.23
CA THR A 228 -1.20 19.82 3.01
C THR A 228 -0.20 19.08 2.12
N THR A 229 1.11 19.33 2.32
CA THR A 229 2.18 18.69 1.55
C THR A 229 3.24 18.11 2.48
N ALA A 230 3.89 17.04 2.04
CA ALA A 230 5.03 16.40 2.70
C ALA A 230 6.13 16.12 1.68
N VAL A 231 7.35 15.81 2.14
CA VAL A 231 8.42 15.34 1.23
C VAL A 231 7.97 14.07 0.51
N ALA A 232 8.29 13.97 -0.77
CA ALA A 232 7.86 12.88 -1.62
C ALA A 232 8.38 11.52 -1.13
N VAL A 233 9.64 11.47 -0.70
CA VAL A 233 10.26 10.36 0.05
C VAL A 233 11.36 10.92 0.93
N SER A 234 11.31 10.68 2.24
CA SER A 234 12.37 11.09 3.16
C SER A 234 13.63 10.21 3.02
N GLY A 235 14.77 10.72 3.46
CA GLY A 235 16.04 9.96 3.45
C GLY A 235 16.08 8.80 4.44
N GLY A 236 15.25 8.85 5.49
CA GLY A 236 15.29 7.91 6.61
C GLY A 236 16.31 8.28 7.67
N MET A 237 16.38 7.46 8.70
CA MET A 237 17.39 7.58 9.75
C MET A 237 18.74 6.94 9.34
N THR A 238 19.77 7.23 10.12
CA THR A 238 21.07 6.56 10.04
C THR A 238 21.33 5.84 11.36
N PHE A 239 21.72 4.57 11.28
CA PHE A 239 22.08 3.79 12.45
C PHE A 239 23.43 4.27 13.05
N ALA A 240 23.72 3.88 14.29
CA ALA A 240 24.92 4.29 14.99
C ALA A 240 26.25 3.90 14.29
N ASP A 241 26.22 2.85 13.48
CA ASP A 241 27.35 2.40 12.67
C ASP A 241 27.45 3.12 11.30
N GLY A 242 26.63 4.14 11.07
CA GLY A 242 26.58 4.87 9.80
C GLY A 242 25.73 4.21 8.71
N THR A 243 25.10 3.07 8.97
CA THR A 243 24.26 2.40 7.98
C THR A 243 22.96 3.17 7.75
N PRO A 244 22.60 3.56 6.51
CA PRO A 244 21.32 4.20 6.21
C PRO A 244 20.14 3.25 6.39
N GLU A 245 19.02 3.73 6.91
CA GLU A 245 17.76 2.97 7.04
C GLU A 245 17.34 2.34 5.70
N ALA A 246 17.46 3.07 4.60
CA ALA A 246 17.11 2.57 3.27
C ALA A 246 17.82 1.25 2.90
N LYS A 247 19.04 1.03 3.37
CA LYS A 247 19.80 -0.21 3.14
C LYS A 247 19.26 -1.37 3.96
N VAL A 248 18.90 -1.11 5.21
CA VAL A 248 18.36 -2.11 6.14
C VAL A 248 16.93 -2.52 5.72
N THR A 249 16.09 -1.55 5.36
CA THR A 249 14.72 -1.83 4.87
C THR A 249 14.75 -2.68 3.59
N LEU A 250 15.68 -2.41 2.67
CA LEU A 250 15.84 -3.21 1.45
C LEU A 250 16.27 -4.65 1.75
N ALA A 251 17.23 -4.82 2.63
CA ALA A 251 17.70 -6.16 3.03
C ALA A 251 16.56 -6.97 3.65
N MET A 252 15.80 -6.38 4.58
CA MET A 252 14.64 -7.02 5.20
C MET A 252 13.53 -7.32 4.19
N ALA A 253 13.23 -6.40 3.28
CA ALA A 253 12.23 -6.58 2.25
C ALA A 253 12.54 -7.79 1.34
N LYS A 254 13.80 -7.98 0.97
CA LYS A 254 14.24 -9.15 0.17
C LYS A 254 14.01 -10.46 0.93
N VAL A 255 14.36 -10.50 2.21
CA VAL A 255 14.11 -11.69 3.05
C VAL A 255 12.59 -11.95 3.18
N LEU A 256 11.80 -10.91 3.43
CA LEU A 256 10.35 -11.03 3.55
C LEU A 256 9.73 -11.52 2.23
N LYS A 257 10.15 -10.99 1.09
CA LYS A 257 9.74 -11.46 -0.24
C LYS A 257 9.92 -12.98 -0.38
N ASP A 258 11.14 -13.47 -0.11
CA ASP A 258 11.45 -14.88 -0.27
C ASP A 258 10.61 -15.77 0.66
N LYS A 259 10.38 -15.32 1.90
CA LYS A 259 9.52 -16.01 2.86
C LYS A 259 8.05 -16.04 2.44
N LEU A 260 7.53 -14.97 1.86
CA LEU A 260 6.16 -14.88 1.35
C LEU A 260 5.97 -15.78 0.11
N LEU A 261 6.91 -15.74 -0.84
CA LEU A 261 6.88 -16.59 -2.03
C LEU A 261 6.90 -18.08 -1.64
N ALA A 262 7.75 -18.47 -0.69
CA ALA A 262 7.81 -19.85 -0.19
C ALA A 262 6.51 -20.29 0.50
N ARG A 263 5.71 -19.35 1.04
CA ARG A 263 4.40 -19.61 1.66
C ARG A 263 3.22 -19.53 0.68
N GLY A 264 3.49 -19.34 -0.60
CA GLY A 264 2.46 -19.33 -1.64
C GLY A 264 1.85 -17.95 -1.93
N TYR A 265 2.36 -16.86 -1.35
CA TYR A 265 1.94 -15.52 -1.70
C TYR A 265 2.72 -15.00 -2.91
N ASP A 266 2.06 -14.30 -3.80
CA ASP A 266 2.73 -13.46 -4.78
C ASP A 266 3.24 -12.18 -4.09
N VAL A 267 4.29 -11.56 -4.62
CA VAL A 267 4.90 -10.39 -3.98
C VAL A 267 5.12 -9.27 -4.98
N LEU A 268 4.57 -8.10 -4.69
CA LEU A 268 4.90 -6.85 -5.38
C LEU A 268 6.01 -6.15 -4.60
N MET A 269 7.25 -6.22 -5.10
CA MET A 269 8.37 -5.48 -4.54
C MET A 269 8.39 -4.06 -5.10
N ILE A 270 8.21 -3.07 -4.24
CA ILE A 270 8.29 -1.66 -4.67
C ILE A 270 9.71 -1.28 -5.08
N ARG A 271 10.71 -1.85 -4.40
CA ARG A 271 12.11 -1.52 -4.60
C ARG A 271 13.00 -2.76 -4.49
N GLU A 272 13.89 -2.94 -5.47
CA GLU A 272 14.86 -4.04 -5.52
C GLU A 272 16.32 -3.57 -5.44
N SER A 273 16.54 -2.25 -5.52
CA SER A 273 17.86 -1.60 -5.50
C SER A 273 17.91 -0.44 -4.51
N ASP A 274 19.05 0.21 -4.37
CA ASP A 274 19.23 1.35 -3.47
C ASP A 274 18.41 2.59 -3.90
N ASP A 275 18.08 2.68 -5.17
CA ASP A 275 17.25 3.75 -5.73
C ASP A 275 16.12 3.15 -6.58
N VAL A 276 14.90 3.60 -6.33
CA VAL A 276 13.76 3.44 -7.22
C VAL A 276 13.09 4.79 -7.40
N GLN A 277 12.97 5.26 -8.62
CA GLN A 277 12.35 6.55 -8.91
C GLN A 277 10.82 6.46 -8.81
N LEU A 278 10.34 6.17 -7.59
CA LEU A 278 8.92 6.10 -7.18
C LEU A 278 8.75 6.85 -5.87
N ASP A 279 7.93 7.89 -5.87
CA ASP A 279 7.54 8.59 -4.63
C ASP A 279 6.46 7.82 -3.85
N ASN A 280 6.13 8.30 -2.66
CA ASN A 280 5.15 7.64 -1.79
C ASN A 280 3.76 7.55 -2.42
N VAL A 281 3.38 8.51 -3.28
CA VAL A 281 2.11 8.46 -4.03
C VAL A 281 2.15 7.32 -5.05
N ALA A 282 3.20 7.26 -5.89
CA ALA A 282 3.37 6.19 -6.86
C ALA A 282 3.37 4.81 -6.21
N ARG A 283 4.12 4.64 -5.10
CA ARG A 283 4.19 3.40 -4.32
C ARG A 283 2.83 2.96 -3.80
N THR A 284 2.05 3.92 -3.26
CA THR A 284 0.71 3.67 -2.73
C THR A 284 -0.27 3.32 -3.85
N VAL A 285 -0.23 4.04 -4.97
CA VAL A 285 -1.10 3.77 -6.12
C VAL A 285 -0.80 2.40 -6.73
N LEU A 286 0.48 2.03 -6.89
CA LEU A 286 0.88 0.69 -7.32
C LEU A 286 0.34 -0.39 -6.37
N ALA A 287 0.51 -0.22 -5.06
CA ALA A 287 0.03 -1.18 -4.07
C ALA A 287 -1.50 -1.32 -4.11
N ASN A 288 -2.24 -0.21 -4.16
CA ASN A 288 -3.70 -0.22 -4.16
C ASN A 288 -4.32 -0.87 -5.40
N ASN A 289 -3.61 -0.84 -6.53
CA ASN A 289 -4.11 -1.43 -7.78
C ASN A 289 -3.64 -2.86 -8.02
N LEU A 290 -2.55 -3.30 -7.39
CA LEU A 290 -1.88 -4.56 -7.72
C LEU A 290 -1.76 -5.55 -6.56
N ALA A 291 -2.08 -5.15 -5.33
CA ALA A 291 -1.88 -5.98 -4.16
C ALA A 291 -3.14 -6.07 -3.27
N ASP A 292 -3.24 -7.15 -2.51
CA ASP A 292 -4.30 -7.36 -1.51
C ASP A 292 -3.96 -6.66 -0.18
N CYS A 293 -2.68 -6.47 0.13
CA CYS A 293 -2.22 -5.67 1.26
C CYS A 293 -0.84 -5.04 0.98
N HIS A 294 -0.51 -3.98 1.73
CA HIS A 294 0.72 -3.22 1.60
C HIS A 294 1.45 -3.18 2.94
N ILE A 295 2.69 -3.66 2.97
CA ILE A 295 3.57 -3.64 4.13
C ILE A 295 4.75 -2.73 3.81
N ALA A 296 4.82 -1.57 4.48
CA ALA A 296 5.96 -0.67 4.42
C ALA A 296 6.89 -0.94 5.61
N LEU A 297 8.16 -1.13 5.34
CA LEU A 297 9.18 -1.45 6.34
C LEU A 297 9.99 -0.21 6.67
N HIS A 298 10.07 0.11 7.95
CA HIS A 298 10.78 1.26 8.47
C HIS A 298 11.47 0.95 9.80
N TRP A 299 12.44 1.78 10.17
CA TRP A 299 13.00 1.89 11.51
C TRP A 299 12.78 3.30 12.03
N ASP A 300 12.61 3.43 13.33
CA ASP A 300 12.43 4.72 13.99
C ASP A 300 13.63 5.00 14.90
N SER A 301 14.12 6.25 14.90
CA SER A 301 15.20 6.69 15.77
C SER A 301 14.61 7.20 17.07
N THR A 302 14.80 6.48 18.16
CA THR A 302 14.31 6.86 19.49
C THR A 302 15.38 6.69 20.56
N LYS A 303 15.26 7.44 21.66
CA LYS A 303 16.16 7.33 22.82
C LYS A 303 15.92 6.06 23.65
N SER A 304 14.78 5.38 23.46
CA SER A 304 14.40 4.15 24.15
C SER A 304 13.97 3.09 23.14
N ASN A 305 14.24 1.82 23.48
CA ASN A 305 13.76 0.72 22.64
C ASN A 305 12.24 0.58 22.78
N LYS A 306 11.51 0.90 21.71
CA LYS A 306 10.06 0.73 21.61
C LYS A 306 9.65 -0.67 21.18
N GLY A 307 10.59 -1.50 20.79
CA GLY A 307 10.32 -2.79 20.18
C GLY A 307 9.68 -2.68 18.79
N ALA A 308 9.07 -3.78 18.35
CA ALA A 308 8.32 -3.79 17.09
C ALA A 308 6.94 -3.14 17.30
N PHE A 309 6.57 -2.24 16.40
CA PHE A 309 5.25 -1.58 16.41
C PHE A 309 4.76 -1.37 14.97
N TYR A 310 3.50 -1.04 14.82
CA TYR A 310 2.93 -0.62 13.55
C TYR A 310 2.27 0.76 13.69
N MET A 311 2.17 1.48 12.59
CA MET A 311 1.47 2.75 12.54
C MET A 311 -0.03 2.49 12.34
N SER A 312 -0.81 2.62 13.41
CA SER A 312 -2.27 2.49 13.33
C SER A 312 -2.88 3.65 12.53
N VAL A 313 -4.05 3.43 11.97
CA VAL A 313 -4.85 4.53 11.40
C VAL A 313 -5.26 5.47 12.53
N PRO A 314 -5.01 6.78 12.43
CA PRO A 314 -5.33 7.74 13.47
C PRO A 314 -6.76 7.63 13.97
N ASN A 315 -6.95 7.69 15.30
CA ASN A 315 -8.28 7.69 15.92
C ASN A 315 -8.92 9.07 15.83
N VAL A 316 -9.12 9.54 14.59
CA VAL A 316 -9.77 10.81 14.26
C VAL A 316 -11.00 10.49 13.41
N ALA A 317 -12.19 10.83 13.91
CA ALA A 317 -13.45 10.43 13.29
C ALA A 317 -13.57 10.90 11.83
N SER A 318 -13.22 12.16 11.55
CA SER A 318 -13.22 12.70 10.19
C SER A 318 -12.27 11.96 9.24
N TYR A 319 -11.07 11.58 9.73
CA TYR A 319 -10.11 10.83 8.92
C TYR A 319 -10.59 9.40 8.65
N ARG A 320 -11.15 8.72 9.67
CA ARG A 320 -11.71 7.36 9.51
C ARG A 320 -12.98 7.33 8.65
N ALA A 321 -13.68 8.45 8.48
CA ALA A 321 -14.82 8.57 7.60
C ALA A 321 -14.46 8.86 6.13
N MET A 322 -13.19 9.19 5.84
CA MET A 322 -12.74 9.45 4.47
C MET A 322 -12.52 8.16 3.69
N GLU A 323 -13.00 8.10 2.45
CA GLU A 323 -12.64 6.99 1.55
C GLU A 323 -11.23 7.19 0.94
N PRO A 324 -10.44 6.12 0.82
CA PRO A 324 -10.73 4.69 1.10
C PRO A 324 -10.46 4.26 2.53
N VAL A 325 -10.11 5.17 3.45
CA VAL A 325 -9.79 4.83 4.85
C VAL A 325 -10.96 4.16 5.53
N ALA A 326 -12.18 4.70 5.34
CA ALA A 326 -13.41 4.18 5.94
C ALA A 326 -13.64 2.69 5.64
N SER A 327 -13.33 2.27 4.43
CA SER A 327 -13.51 0.88 3.99
C SER A 327 -12.46 -0.09 4.52
N HIS A 328 -11.30 0.39 5.00
CA HIS A 328 -10.13 -0.48 5.21
C HIS A 328 -9.42 -0.32 6.56
N TRP A 329 -9.74 0.69 7.39
CA TRP A 329 -8.94 0.97 8.58
C TRP A 329 -8.93 -0.15 9.61
N GLN A 330 -10.03 -0.92 9.76
CA GLN A 330 -10.09 -2.06 10.68
C GLN A 330 -9.15 -3.19 10.21
N GLN A 331 -9.17 -3.51 8.92
CA GLN A 331 -8.29 -4.51 8.32
C GLN A 331 -6.82 -4.10 8.41
N HIS A 332 -6.53 -2.81 8.21
CA HIS A 332 -5.19 -2.24 8.39
C HIS A 332 -4.69 -2.48 9.83
N ASN A 333 -5.49 -2.14 10.84
CA ASN A 333 -5.12 -2.33 12.23
C ASN A 333 -4.96 -3.81 12.58
N ALA A 334 -5.88 -4.68 12.15
CA ALA A 334 -5.80 -6.13 12.37
C ALA A 334 -4.54 -6.75 11.73
N LEU A 335 -4.16 -6.32 10.54
CA LEU A 335 -2.91 -6.75 9.90
C LEU A 335 -1.70 -6.31 10.73
N GLY A 336 -1.67 -5.05 11.17
CA GLY A 336 -0.59 -4.50 12.01
C GLY A 336 -0.43 -5.24 13.32
N GLU A 337 -1.53 -5.48 14.03
CA GLU A 337 -1.56 -6.27 15.28
C GLU A 337 -1.03 -7.69 15.07
N SER A 338 -1.46 -8.36 13.99
CA SER A 338 -1.02 -9.71 13.65
C SER A 338 0.47 -9.78 13.36
N LEU A 339 1.01 -8.79 12.63
CA LEU A 339 2.45 -8.70 12.33
C LEU A 339 3.28 -8.48 13.60
N VAL A 340 2.86 -7.57 14.48
CA VAL A 340 3.56 -7.31 15.76
C VAL A 340 3.47 -8.52 16.69
N ALA A 341 2.31 -9.18 16.78
CA ALA A 341 2.17 -10.42 17.54
C ALA A 341 3.10 -11.53 17.02
N GLY A 342 3.18 -11.69 15.70
CA GLY A 342 4.11 -12.64 15.06
C GLY A 342 5.57 -12.35 15.40
N LEU A 343 6.00 -11.09 15.36
CA LEU A 343 7.35 -10.67 15.73
C LEU A 343 7.64 -10.93 17.22
N LYS A 344 6.70 -10.62 18.11
CA LYS A 344 6.83 -10.91 19.55
C LYS A 344 6.96 -12.40 19.83
N ASN A 345 6.14 -13.23 19.17
CA ASN A 345 6.21 -14.69 19.30
C ASN A 345 7.54 -15.26 18.77
N ALA A 346 8.19 -14.57 17.85
CA ALA A 346 9.53 -14.90 17.36
C ALA A 346 10.68 -14.32 18.23
N GLY A 347 10.37 -13.71 19.38
CA GLY A 347 11.34 -13.17 20.33
C GLY A 347 11.83 -11.74 20.01
N VAL A 348 11.22 -11.05 19.05
CA VAL A 348 11.48 -9.63 18.82
C VAL A 348 10.78 -8.82 19.90
N LYS A 349 11.52 -7.97 20.58
CA LYS A 349 10.98 -7.09 21.65
C LYS A 349 10.23 -5.93 21.05
#